data_9a9a1006aa2727beb80eae0f3cec3738
#
_entry.id   9a9a1006aa2727beb80eae0f3cec3738
#
_cell.length_a   1.000
_cell.length_b   1.000
_cell.length_c   1.000
_cell.angle_alpha   90.00
_cell.angle_beta   90.00
_cell.angle_gamma   90.00
#
_symmetry.space_group_name_H-M   'P 1'
#
loop_
_entity.id
_entity.type
_entity.pdbx_description
1 polymer ?
#
loop_
_entity_poly.entity_id
_entity_poly.type
_entity_poly.pdbx_seq_one_letter_code
_entity_poly.pdbx_strand_id
1 'polypeptide(L)'
;TGVTVVAVFIEGRPRTFDEIEPMLDAVVMAYLPGDYGADAIAQVLDGSYNPSGRLPFTWPRHASAHLTYDHKYTEQIHVNFTLEGFNPQYEFGAGLSYSSTAFSGLKTDRVAYGMHDTIIVSVTIANTGERLTNELVAVFSQDKVASITPSVDRLRHFQRVILDAGEETVASARISVAELGFINRENKYVVEPGTFGIRVGNDIVDIDVFQKNT
;
A
#
# COMPACT_ATOMS: atom_id res chain seq x y z
N THR A 1 -8.09 23.95 -23.17
CA THR A 1 -9.45 24.57 -23.24
C THR A 1 -9.90 25.20 -21.94
N GLY A 2 -9.16 25.03 -20.82
CA GLY A 2 -9.49 25.55 -19.48
C GLY A 2 -10.72 24.90 -18.81
N VAL A 3 -11.16 23.76 -19.32
CA VAL A 3 -12.24 22.95 -18.74
C VAL A 3 -11.62 21.76 -18.00
N THR A 4 -12.01 21.54 -16.74
CA THR A 4 -11.60 20.38 -15.96
C THR A 4 -12.18 19.11 -16.56
N VAL A 5 -11.31 18.11 -16.77
CA VAL A 5 -11.68 16.82 -17.35
C VAL A 5 -11.44 15.71 -16.31
N VAL A 6 -12.51 15.05 -15.90
CA VAL A 6 -12.47 13.93 -14.96
C VAL A 6 -12.90 12.65 -15.66
N ALA A 7 -12.06 11.62 -15.64
CA ALA A 7 -12.42 10.31 -16.13
C ALA A 7 -13.02 9.45 -15.00
N VAL A 8 -14.19 8.86 -15.26
CA VAL A 8 -14.82 7.90 -14.35
C VAL A 8 -14.83 6.54 -15.02
N PHE A 9 -14.03 5.60 -14.51
CA PHE A 9 -13.98 4.23 -15.02
C PHE A 9 -15.01 3.35 -14.29
N ILE A 10 -15.98 2.83 -15.05
CA ILE A 10 -16.96 1.84 -14.57
C ILE A 10 -16.59 0.51 -15.21
N GLU A 11 -15.74 -0.24 -14.54
CA GLU A 11 -15.19 -1.50 -15.08
C GLU A 11 -14.69 -2.43 -13.98
N GLY A 12 -14.70 -3.72 -14.24
CA GLY A 12 -14.31 -4.76 -13.26
C GLY A 12 -12.80 -5.06 -13.22
N ARG A 13 -12.00 -4.42 -14.07
CA ARG A 13 -10.55 -4.62 -14.15
C ARG A 13 -9.84 -3.35 -14.62
N PRO A 14 -8.56 -3.15 -14.27
CA PRO A 14 -7.80 -2.02 -14.80
C PRO A 14 -7.60 -2.16 -16.32
N ARG A 15 -7.83 -1.07 -17.04
CA ARG A 15 -7.49 -0.92 -18.45
C ARG A 15 -6.37 0.09 -18.59
N THR A 16 -5.53 -0.10 -19.59
CA THR A 16 -4.47 0.87 -19.89
C THR A 16 -5.06 2.13 -20.51
N PHE A 17 -4.64 3.29 -20.04
CA PHE A 17 -5.09 4.60 -20.53
C PHE A 17 -3.96 5.65 -20.51
N ASP A 18 -2.73 5.20 -20.51
CA ASP A 18 -1.52 6.02 -20.46
C ASP A 18 -1.51 7.16 -21.50
N GLU A 19 -2.03 6.89 -22.71
CA GLU A 19 -2.09 7.89 -23.78
C GLU A 19 -3.03 9.07 -23.48
N ILE A 20 -4.09 8.85 -22.71
CA ILE A 20 -5.08 9.88 -22.39
C ILE A 20 -4.89 10.46 -20.98
N GLU A 21 -4.17 9.80 -20.12
CA GLU A 21 -3.97 10.24 -18.73
C GLU A 21 -3.42 11.67 -18.63
N PRO A 22 -2.45 12.11 -19.45
CA PRO A 22 -1.97 13.48 -19.41
C PRO A 22 -3.02 14.57 -19.79
N MET A 23 -4.16 14.17 -20.33
CA MET A 23 -5.27 15.06 -20.69
C MET A 23 -6.32 15.16 -19.58
N LEU A 24 -6.15 14.40 -18.48
CA LEU A 24 -7.11 14.30 -17.39
C LEU A 24 -6.61 15.07 -16.16
N ASP A 25 -7.51 15.80 -15.52
CA ASP A 25 -7.23 16.48 -14.26
C ASP A 25 -7.45 15.53 -13.06
N ALA A 26 -8.33 14.53 -13.21
CA ALA A 26 -8.57 13.51 -12.18
C ALA A 26 -9.11 12.21 -12.79
N VAL A 27 -8.92 11.12 -12.04
CA VAL A 27 -9.41 9.79 -12.38
C VAL A 27 -10.15 9.19 -11.19
N VAL A 28 -11.36 8.68 -11.44
CA VAL A 28 -12.17 7.94 -10.46
C VAL A 28 -12.36 6.52 -10.95
N MET A 29 -11.86 5.54 -10.18
CA MET A 29 -12.14 4.13 -10.43
C MET A 29 -13.34 3.70 -9.61
N ALA A 30 -14.50 3.57 -10.27
CA ALA A 30 -15.76 3.25 -9.62
C ALA A 30 -16.07 1.75 -9.60
N TYR A 31 -15.25 0.92 -10.24
CA TYR A 31 -15.48 -0.53 -10.39
C TYR A 31 -16.86 -0.85 -10.99
N LEU A 32 -17.60 -1.77 -10.40
CA LEU A 32 -18.97 -2.11 -10.75
C LEU A 32 -19.90 -1.65 -9.61
N PRO A 33 -20.33 -0.38 -9.63
CA PRO A 33 -20.91 0.27 -8.45
C PRO A 33 -22.39 -0.14 -8.18
N GLY A 34 -23.01 -0.89 -9.07
CA GLY A 34 -24.40 -1.33 -8.92
C GLY A 34 -25.41 -0.19 -9.05
N ASP A 35 -26.63 -0.43 -8.55
CA ASP A 35 -27.80 0.43 -8.80
C ASP A 35 -27.68 1.83 -8.14
N TYR A 36 -26.96 1.93 -7.02
CA TYR A 36 -26.75 3.20 -6.30
C TYR A 36 -25.43 3.90 -6.66
N GLY A 37 -24.72 3.40 -7.67
CA GLY A 37 -23.40 3.89 -8.05
C GLY A 37 -23.41 5.31 -8.57
N ALA A 38 -24.47 5.74 -9.24
CA ALA A 38 -24.59 7.10 -9.76
C ALA A 38 -24.57 8.14 -8.63
N ASP A 39 -25.33 7.91 -7.55
CA ASP A 39 -25.36 8.80 -6.39
C ASP A 39 -24.00 8.86 -5.67
N ALA A 40 -23.35 7.70 -5.48
CA ALA A 40 -22.04 7.63 -4.86
C ALA A 40 -20.96 8.37 -5.69
N ILE A 41 -20.95 8.18 -6.99
CA ILE A 41 -20.02 8.88 -7.91
C ILE A 41 -20.29 10.40 -7.88
N ALA A 42 -21.56 10.82 -7.93
CA ALA A 42 -21.93 12.23 -7.87
C ALA A 42 -21.43 12.88 -6.55
N GLN A 43 -21.61 12.23 -5.42
CA GLN A 43 -21.14 12.71 -4.12
C GLN A 43 -19.61 12.82 -4.02
N VAL A 44 -18.87 11.93 -4.67
CA VAL A 44 -17.41 12.07 -4.79
C VAL A 44 -17.08 13.27 -5.66
N LEU A 45 -17.72 13.45 -6.81
CA LEU A 45 -17.41 14.52 -7.76
C LEU A 45 -17.78 15.90 -7.24
N ASP A 46 -18.89 16.05 -6.51
CA ASP A 46 -19.31 17.33 -5.91
C ASP A 46 -18.63 17.63 -4.57
N GLY A 47 -17.88 16.65 -4.03
CA GLY A 47 -17.13 16.78 -2.78
C GLY A 47 -17.98 16.65 -1.51
N SER A 48 -19.23 16.25 -1.59
CA SER A 48 -20.06 15.96 -0.41
C SER A 48 -19.64 14.69 0.32
N TYR A 49 -18.99 13.76 -0.38
CA TYR A 49 -18.34 12.58 0.19
C TYR A 49 -16.83 12.63 -0.04
N ASN A 50 -16.06 12.46 1.04
CA ASN A 50 -14.61 12.38 0.95
C ASN A 50 -14.17 10.95 0.56
N PRO A 51 -13.55 10.74 -0.63
CA PRO A 51 -13.11 9.43 -1.06
C PRO A 51 -12.02 8.86 -0.13
N SER A 52 -12.10 7.58 0.17
CA SER A 52 -11.15 6.86 1.01
C SER A 52 -10.62 5.57 0.38
N GLY A 53 -11.01 5.30 -0.86
CA GLY A 53 -10.58 4.11 -1.60
C GLY A 53 -9.07 4.12 -1.87
N ARG A 54 -8.48 2.92 -1.84
CA ARG A 54 -7.09 2.69 -2.23
C ARG A 54 -7.06 1.51 -3.20
N LEU A 55 -6.22 1.58 -4.23
CA LEU A 55 -6.12 0.52 -5.23
C LEU A 55 -5.66 -0.81 -4.59
N PRO A 56 -6.41 -1.90 -4.73
CA PRO A 56 -6.03 -3.22 -4.22
C PRO A 56 -5.12 -4.01 -5.17
N PHE A 57 -4.60 -3.36 -6.20
CA PHE A 57 -3.70 -3.90 -7.20
C PHE A 57 -2.78 -2.81 -7.73
N THR A 58 -1.71 -3.21 -8.42
CA THR A 58 -0.85 -2.32 -9.19
C THR A 58 -1.50 -2.08 -10.55
N TRP A 59 -1.79 -0.83 -10.91
CA TRP A 59 -2.42 -0.49 -12.20
C TRP A 59 -1.37 -0.52 -13.30
N PRO A 60 -1.50 -1.38 -14.31
CA PRO A 60 -0.50 -1.50 -15.37
C PRO A 60 -0.54 -0.28 -16.31
N ARG A 61 0.63 0.25 -16.66
CA ARG A 61 0.76 1.31 -17.64
C ARG A 61 0.53 0.79 -19.06
N HIS A 62 1.01 -0.41 -19.35
CA HIS A 62 0.94 -1.01 -20.68
C HIS A 62 0.22 -2.36 -20.64
N ALA A 63 -0.41 -2.72 -21.75
CA ALA A 63 -0.93 -4.08 -21.95
C ALA A 63 0.23 -5.07 -21.83
N SER A 64 0.01 -6.20 -21.19
CA SER A 64 1.01 -7.24 -20.93
C SER A 64 2.08 -6.90 -19.89
N ALA A 65 1.98 -5.78 -19.19
CA ALA A 65 2.85 -5.51 -18.04
C ALA A 65 2.54 -6.49 -16.90
N HIS A 66 3.55 -7.25 -16.44
CA HIS A 66 3.46 -8.15 -15.30
C HIS A 66 3.95 -7.43 -14.06
N LEU A 67 3.09 -6.59 -13.47
CA LEU A 67 3.42 -5.76 -12.33
C LEU A 67 2.64 -6.21 -11.10
N THR A 68 3.35 -6.69 -10.08
CA THR A 68 2.78 -7.00 -8.77
C THR A 68 3.32 -6.03 -7.72
N TYR A 69 2.56 -5.77 -6.66
CA TYR A 69 2.98 -4.86 -5.62
C TYR A 69 4.20 -5.38 -4.84
N ASP A 70 4.35 -6.70 -4.77
CA ASP A 70 5.45 -7.39 -4.07
C ASP A 70 6.62 -7.76 -5.01
N HIS A 71 6.84 -6.93 -6.03
CA HIS A 71 7.93 -7.07 -6.98
C HIS A 71 9.31 -7.13 -6.29
N LYS A 72 10.35 -7.45 -7.05
CA LYS A 72 11.73 -7.55 -6.55
C LYS A 72 12.51 -6.26 -6.83
N TYR A 73 13.54 -5.97 -6.05
CA TYR A 73 14.44 -4.84 -6.31
C TYR A 73 15.03 -4.87 -7.71
N THR A 74 15.34 -6.06 -8.23
CA THR A 74 15.86 -6.24 -9.59
C THR A 74 14.88 -5.79 -10.68
N GLU A 75 13.60 -5.78 -10.38
CA GLU A 75 12.54 -5.34 -11.31
C GLU A 75 12.37 -3.83 -11.32
N GLN A 76 12.94 -3.11 -10.35
CA GLN A 76 12.96 -1.64 -10.31
C GLN A 76 14.09 -1.04 -11.15
N ILE A 77 15.08 -1.85 -11.56
CA ILE A 77 16.24 -1.36 -12.29
C ILE A 77 15.84 -1.09 -13.74
N HIS A 78 15.85 0.17 -14.14
CA HIS A 78 15.81 0.58 -15.55
C HIS A 78 17.11 0.14 -16.22
N VAL A 79 17.09 -0.98 -16.90
CA VAL A 79 18.20 -1.35 -17.78
C VAL A 79 18.05 -0.52 -19.06
N ASN A 80 19.10 0.18 -19.48
CA ASN A 80 19.11 1.09 -20.64
C ASN A 80 18.77 0.45 -22.00
N PHE A 81 18.24 -0.76 -22.01
CA PHE A 81 17.90 -1.52 -23.20
C PHE A 81 16.47 -2.08 -23.12
N THR A 82 15.47 -1.24 -23.37
CA THR A 82 14.13 -1.60 -23.84
C THR A 82 13.15 -2.34 -22.91
N LEU A 83 13.51 -2.70 -21.71
CA LEU A 83 12.54 -3.19 -20.73
C LEU A 83 12.38 -2.11 -19.65
N GLU A 84 11.25 -1.45 -19.66
CA GLU A 84 10.83 -0.63 -18.53
C GLU A 84 10.74 -1.57 -17.33
N GLY A 85 11.52 -1.30 -16.27
CA GLY A 85 11.39 -1.99 -15.01
C GLY A 85 10.01 -1.78 -14.38
N PHE A 86 9.91 -1.82 -13.07
CA PHE A 86 8.66 -1.53 -12.37
C PHE A 86 8.22 -0.08 -12.65
N ASN A 87 7.29 0.09 -13.60
CA ASN A 87 6.75 1.37 -14.04
C ASN A 87 5.21 1.28 -14.19
N PRO A 88 4.46 1.19 -13.09
CA PRO A 88 3.00 1.16 -13.13
C PRO A 88 2.42 2.52 -13.50
N GLN A 89 1.16 2.52 -13.95
CA GLN A 89 0.36 3.74 -14.04
C GLN A 89 0.09 4.30 -12.64
N TYR A 90 -0.37 3.43 -11.74
CA TYR A 90 -0.51 3.71 -10.31
C TYR A 90 -0.06 2.49 -9.50
N GLU A 91 0.58 2.74 -8.39
CA GLU A 91 1.03 1.68 -7.48
C GLU A 91 -0.13 1.10 -6.65
N PHE A 92 0.05 -0.10 -6.13
CA PHE A 92 -0.81 -0.68 -5.10
C PHE A 92 -0.94 0.27 -3.91
N GLY A 93 -2.16 0.48 -3.44
CA GLY A 93 -2.44 1.41 -2.36
C GLY A 93 -2.60 2.85 -2.78
N ALA A 94 -2.39 3.18 -4.06
CA ALA A 94 -2.65 4.53 -4.57
C ALA A 94 -4.12 4.94 -4.42
N GLY A 95 -4.34 6.20 -4.10
CA GLY A 95 -5.65 6.80 -3.95
C GLY A 95 -5.55 8.14 -3.25
N LEU A 96 -6.45 9.05 -3.60
CA LEU A 96 -6.48 10.40 -3.07
C LEU A 96 -7.66 10.57 -2.09
N SER A 97 -7.58 11.58 -1.27
CA SER A 97 -8.61 12.02 -0.34
C SER A 97 -8.72 13.55 -0.41
N TYR A 98 -9.87 14.09 -0.06
CA TYR A 98 -10.06 15.54 0.11
C TYR A 98 -9.58 16.05 1.48
N SER A 99 -9.06 15.15 2.32
CA SER A 99 -8.38 15.49 3.56
C SER A 99 -6.94 14.99 3.52
N SER A 100 -6.08 15.56 4.33
CA SER A 100 -4.69 15.16 4.44
C SER A 100 -4.47 14.41 5.75
N THR A 101 -3.64 13.38 5.72
CA THR A 101 -3.24 12.64 6.92
C THR A 101 -1.73 12.61 7.07
N ALA A 102 -1.26 12.55 8.29
CA ALA A 102 0.15 12.41 8.63
C ALA A 102 0.35 11.20 9.54
N PHE A 103 1.38 10.42 9.23
CA PHE A 103 1.85 9.33 10.07
C PHE A 103 3.10 9.78 10.83
N SER A 104 3.24 9.37 12.10
CA SER A 104 4.40 9.69 12.92
C SER A 104 4.58 8.67 14.04
N GLY A 105 5.78 8.64 14.64
CA GLY A 105 6.05 7.82 15.81
C GLY A 105 5.90 6.33 15.59
N LEU A 106 6.17 5.83 14.37
CA LEU A 106 6.21 4.40 14.09
C LEU A 106 7.19 3.70 15.01
N LYS A 107 6.75 2.69 15.70
CA LYS A 107 7.56 1.87 16.60
C LYS A 107 7.03 0.46 16.74
N THR A 108 7.90 -0.43 17.19
CA THR A 108 7.56 -1.77 17.66
C THR A 108 7.74 -1.88 19.18
N ASP A 109 7.10 -2.83 19.81
CA ASP A 109 7.20 -3.04 21.26
C ASP A 109 8.62 -3.51 21.70
N ARG A 110 9.35 -4.15 20.78
CA ARG A 110 10.73 -4.61 20.96
C ARG A 110 11.51 -4.44 19.68
N VAL A 111 12.84 -4.54 19.75
CA VAL A 111 13.73 -4.51 18.58
C VAL A 111 14.16 -5.90 18.11
N ALA A 112 13.94 -6.95 18.93
CA ALA A 112 14.34 -8.32 18.61
C ALA A 112 13.27 -9.33 19.02
N TYR A 113 13.03 -10.32 18.17
CA TYR A 113 11.94 -11.28 18.27
C TYR A 113 12.42 -12.71 17.97
N GLY A 114 11.95 -13.66 18.76
CA GLY A 114 12.09 -15.09 18.44
C GLY A 114 11.07 -15.54 17.38
N MET A 115 11.31 -16.68 16.76
CA MET A 115 10.49 -17.23 15.66
C MET A 115 8.99 -17.40 15.98
N HIS A 116 8.63 -17.51 17.26
CA HIS A 116 7.24 -17.72 17.70
C HIS A 116 6.63 -16.48 18.36
N ASP A 117 7.34 -15.36 18.32
CA ASP A 117 6.88 -14.12 18.93
C ASP A 117 5.84 -13.41 18.06
N THR A 118 5.16 -12.45 18.67
CA THR A 118 4.28 -11.50 18.00
C THR A 118 4.90 -10.11 18.09
N ILE A 119 5.00 -9.44 16.96
CA ILE A 119 5.41 -8.05 16.81
C ILE A 119 4.19 -7.18 17.05
N ILE A 120 4.29 -6.22 17.97
CA ILE A 120 3.26 -5.19 18.15
C ILE A 120 3.78 -3.92 17.52
N VAL A 121 3.14 -3.50 16.43
CA VAL A 121 3.46 -2.28 15.70
C VAL A 121 2.49 -1.19 16.15
N SER A 122 2.96 0.02 16.38
CA SER A 122 2.11 1.18 16.65
C SER A 122 2.60 2.40 15.90
N VAL A 123 1.66 3.23 15.44
CA VAL A 123 1.91 4.46 14.71
C VAL A 123 0.83 5.47 15.08
N THR A 124 1.21 6.72 15.26
CA THR A 124 0.25 7.82 15.38
C THR A 124 -0.19 8.25 13.99
N ILE A 125 -1.49 8.40 13.80
CA ILE A 125 -2.10 8.95 12.61
C ILE A 125 -2.93 10.18 12.99
N ALA A 126 -2.69 11.28 12.30
CA ALA A 126 -3.41 12.53 12.49
C ALA A 126 -4.08 12.97 11.19
N ASN A 127 -5.32 13.42 11.28
CA ASN A 127 -6.00 14.11 10.21
C ASN A 127 -5.58 15.59 10.24
N THR A 128 -4.73 15.99 9.32
CA THR A 128 -4.22 17.38 9.21
C THR A 128 -5.07 18.25 8.26
N GLY A 129 -6.10 17.68 7.66
CA GLY A 129 -7.03 18.39 6.80
C GLY A 129 -8.28 18.87 7.54
N GLU A 130 -9.22 19.44 6.77
CA GLU A 130 -10.42 20.11 7.29
C GLU A 130 -11.69 19.24 7.21
N ARG A 131 -11.58 18.00 6.74
CA ARG A 131 -12.72 17.09 6.55
C ARG A 131 -12.52 15.78 7.29
N LEU A 132 -13.59 15.15 7.72
CA LEU A 132 -13.56 13.78 8.19
C LEU A 132 -12.88 12.89 7.13
N THR A 133 -11.98 12.03 7.57
CA THR A 133 -11.31 11.06 6.72
C THR A 133 -11.49 9.63 7.25
N ASN A 134 -11.45 8.66 6.33
CA ASN A 134 -11.40 7.24 6.64
C ASN A 134 -10.11 6.67 6.02
N GLU A 135 -8.99 6.83 6.75
CA GLU A 135 -7.67 6.50 6.23
C GLU A 135 -7.34 5.02 6.38
N LEU A 136 -6.57 4.51 5.42
CA LEU A 136 -6.05 3.15 5.43
C LEU A 136 -4.65 3.12 6.05
N VAL A 137 -4.51 2.46 7.20
CA VAL A 137 -3.23 2.15 7.81
C VAL A 137 -2.79 0.77 7.34
N ALA A 138 -1.80 0.72 6.47
CA ALA A 138 -1.24 -0.51 5.94
C ALA A 138 0.17 -0.73 6.50
N VAL A 139 0.42 -1.93 7.03
CA VAL A 139 1.71 -2.32 7.60
C VAL A 139 2.37 -3.32 6.67
N PHE A 140 3.55 -3.00 6.23
CA PHE A 140 4.37 -3.83 5.34
C PHE A 140 5.60 -4.37 6.07
N SER A 141 6.11 -5.51 5.62
CA SER A 141 7.42 -6.02 6.00
C SER A 141 8.36 -6.04 4.80
N GLN A 142 9.62 -5.74 5.05
CA GLN A 142 10.74 -5.82 4.12
C GLN A 142 11.76 -6.79 4.69
N ASP A 143 12.03 -7.90 4.04
CA ASP A 143 13.14 -8.76 4.39
C ASP A 143 14.42 -8.15 3.79
N LYS A 144 15.38 -7.80 4.63
CA LYS A 144 16.60 -7.13 4.16
C LYS A 144 17.56 -8.08 3.44
N VAL A 145 17.61 -9.35 3.89
CA VAL A 145 18.49 -10.39 3.33
C VAL A 145 17.82 -11.75 3.48
N ALA A 146 17.58 -12.42 2.38
CA ALA A 146 17.01 -13.76 2.36
C ALA A 146 17.81 -14.69 1.42
N SER A 147 17.62 -16.00 1.56
CA SER A 147 18.24 -17.04 0.70
C SER A 147 17.75 -17.00 -0.75
N ILE A 148 16.67 -16.27 -1.02
CA ILE A 148 16.19 -15.88 -2.35
C ILE A 148 16.05 -14.36 -2.40
N THR A 149 15.96 -13.76 -3.60
CA THR A 149 15.70 -12.33 -3.72
C THR A 149 14.36 -11.97 -3.06
N PRO A 150 14.37 -11.17 -1.98
CA PRO A 150 13.15 -10.81 -1.29
C PRO A 150 12.29 -9.84 -2.10
N SER A 151 11.00 -9.77 -1.75
CA SER A 151 10.10 -8.73 -2.26
C SER A 151 10.46 -7.39 -1.64
N VAL A 152 10.22 -6.31 -2.38
CA VAL A 152 10.44 -4.92 -1.90
C VAL A 152 9.61 -4.65 -0.66
N ASP A 153 8.34 -5.06 -0.70
CA ASP A 153 7.38 -4.92 0.40
C ASP A 153 6.41 -6.10 0.40
N ARG A 154 5.96 -6.51 1.58
CA ARG A 154 4.86 -7.45 1.73
C ARG A 154 3.85 -6.96 2.75
N LEU A 155 2.61 -6.78 2.31
CA LEU A 155 1.51 -6.38 3.19
C LEU A 155 1.27 -7.46 4.26
N ARG A 156 1.28 -7.05 5.53
CA ARG A 156 1.07 -7.94 6.69
C ARG A 156 -0.19 -7.64 7.46
N HIS A 157 -0.56 -6.37 7.51
CA HIS A 157 -1.78 -5.95 8.20
C HIS A 157 -2.32 -4.69 7.54
N PHE A 158 -3.64 -4.52 7.63
CA PHE A 158 -4.28 -3.25 7.31
C PHE A 158 -5.51 -3.04 8.17
N GLN A 159 -5.81 -1.79 8.44
CA GLN A 159 -7.03 -1.38 9.13
C GLN A 159 -7.45 0.01 8.67
N ARG A 160 -8.73 0.33 8.84
CA ARG A 160 -9.23 1.67 8.58
C ARG A 160 -9.41 2.44 9.88
N VAL A 161 -9.08 3.73 9.83
CA VAL A 161 -9.21 4.66 10.95
C VAL A 161 -10.00 5.86 10.49
N ILE A 162 -11.11 6.12 11.19
CA ILE A 162 -11.95 7.30 10.93
C ILE A 162 -11.50 8.39 11.88
N LEU A 163 -11.21 9.58 11.34
CA LEU A 163 -10.73 10.74 12.07
C LEU A 163 -11.49 11.99 11.66
N ASP A 164 -11.99 12.72 12.61
CA ASP A 164 -12.49 14.07 12.39
C ASP A 164 -11.36 15.04 12.03
N ALA A 165 -11.69 16.24 11.54
CA ALA A 165 -10.70 17.26 11.22
C ALA A 165 -9.88 17.63 12.47
N GLY A 166 -8.54 17.54 12.38
CA GLY A 166 -7.62 17.82 13.48
C GLY A 166 -7.51 16.71 14.53
N GLU A 167 -8.23 15.60 14.38
CA GLU A 167 -8.16 14.46 15.30
C GLU A 167 -6.90 13.62 15.04
N GLU A 168 -6.34 13.06 16.11
CA GLU A 168 -5.27 12.08 16.04
C GLU A 168 -5.57 10.85 16.91
N THR A 169 -5.03 9.72 16.52
CA THR A 169 -5.12 8.47 17.28
C THR A 169 -3.89 7.58 17.04
N VAL A 170 -3.74 6.56 17.88
CA VAL A 170 -2.70 5.55 17.71
C VAL A 170 -3.33 4.28 17.11
N ALA A 171 -2.89 3.94 15.91
CA ALA A 171 -3.21 2.67 15.29
C ALA A 171 -2.20 1.60 15.73
N SER A 172 -2.68 0.38 15.98
CA SER A 172 -1.82 -0.73 16.40
C SER A 172 -2.15 -1.99 15.61
N ALA A 173 -1.12 -2.74 15.24
CA ALA A 173 -1.21 -4.01 14.54
C ALA A 173 -0.43 -5.10 15.30
N ARG A 174 -0.89 -6.34 15.18
CA ARG A 174 -0.21 -7.54 15.69
C ARG A 174 0.16 -8.43 14.52
N ILE A 175 1.44 -8.74 14.37
CA ILE A 175 1.98 -9.54 13.27
C ILE A 175 2.76 -10.69 13.91
N SER A 176 2.39 -11.93 13.61
CA SER A 176 3.21 -13.07 14.03
C SER A 176 4.52 -13.07 13.24
N VAL A 177 5.64 -13.35 13.90
CA VAL A 177 6.92 -13.54 13.21
C VAL A 177 6.81 -14.64 12.15
N ALA A 178 6.00 -15.67 12.39
CA ALA A 178 5.72 -16.70 11.41
C ALA A 178 5.14 -16.17 10.09
N GLU A 179 4.45 -15.04 10.10
CA GLU A 179 3.89 -14.43 8.88
C GLU A 179 4.95 -13.74 8.01
N LEU A 180 6.16 -13.47 8.54
CA LEU A 180 7.25 -12.85 7.78
C LEU A 180 7.88 -13.78 6.74
N GLY A 181 7.54 -15.08 6.77
CA GLY A 181 8.12 -16.08 5.92
C GLY A 181 7.81 -15.95 4.42
N PHE A 182 8.53 -16.74 3.66
CA PHE A 182 8.43 -16.88 2.21
C PHE A 182 8.61 -18.35 1.78
N ILE A 183 8.32 -18.64 0.52
CA ILE A 183 8.56 -19.96 -0.07
C ILE A 183 10.00 -20.00 -0.59
N ASN A 184 10.82 -20.89 -0.03
CA ASN A 184 12.23 -21.07 -0.41
C ASN A 184 12.40 -21.96 -1.67
N ARG A 185 13.68 -22.24 -2.04
CA ARG A 185 14.00 -23.04 -3.24
C ARG A 185 13.57 -24.50 -3.14
N GLU A 186 13.38 -25.02 -1.93
CA GLU A 186 12.88 -26.37 -1.66
C GLU A 186 11.34 -26.42 -1.61
N ASN A 187 10.67 -25.34 -2.04
CA ASN A 187 9.20 -25.18 -2.01
C ASN A 187 8.61 -25.34 -0.59
N LYS A 188 9.34 -24.86 0.43
CA LYS A 188 8.90 -24.84 1.82
C LYS A 188 8.68 -23.40 2.28
N TYR A 189 7.63 -23.21 3.07
CA TYR A 189 7.43 -21.92 3.75
C TYR A 189 8.37 -21.83 4.95
N VAL A 190 9.23 -20.82 4.96
CA VAL A 190 10.26 -20.62 5.99
C VAL A 190 10.33 -19.16 6.43
N VAL A 191 10.69 -18.94 7.69
CA VAL A 191 11.17 -17.67 8.20
C VAL A 191 12.65 -17.81 8.44
N GLU A 192 13.48 -16.97 7.85
CA GLU A 192 14.92 -16.95 8.08
C GLU A 192 15.26 -15.92 9.16
N PRO A 193 16.22 -16.21 10.06
CA PRO A 193 16.74 -15.21 10.97
C PRO A 193 17.40 -14.06 10.20
N GLY A 194 17.18 -12.84 10.65
CA GLY A 194 17.72 -11.65 9.98
C GLY A 194 17.02 -10.38 10.38
N THR A 195 17.39 -9.30 9.74
CA THR A 195 16.80 -7.98 9.95
C THR A 195 15.63 -7.76 8.99
N PHE A 196 14.51 -7.32 9.54
CA PHE A 196 13.31 -6.96 8.79
C PHE A 196 12.97 -5.50 9.02
N GLY A 197 12.61 -4.78 7.96
CA GLY A 197 11.98 -3.46 8.07
C GLY A 197 10.47 -3.60 8.24
N ILE A 198 9.88 -2.90 9.19
CA ILE A 198 8.44 -2.73 9.33
C ILE A 198 8.10 -1.32 8.84
N ARG A 199 7.28 -1.21 7.81
CA ARG A 199 6.94 0.05 7.15
C ARG A 199 5.47 0.41 7.31
N VAL A 200 5.21 1.68 7.66
CA VAL A 200 3.88 2.30 7.59
C VAL A 200 4.02 3.68 6.95
N GLY A 201 3.27 3.94 5.90
CA GLY A 201 3.49 5.16 5.11
C GLY A 201 4.92 5.21 4.57
N ASN A 202 5.63 6.29 4.88
CA ASN A 202 7.04 6.49 4.52
C ASN A 202 8.02 6.09 5.63
N ASP A 203 7.54 5.80 6.83
CA ASP A 203 8.38 5.48 7.98
C ASP A 203 8.70 3.98 7.99
N ILE A 204 9.94 3.68 8.38
CA ILE A 204 10.45 2.30 8.52
C ILE A 204 11.16 2.18 9.86
N VAL A 205 10.90 1.09 10.58
CA VAL A 205 11.65 0.67 11.77
C VAL A 205 12.19 -0.73 11.56
N ASP A 206 13.47 -0.92 11.82
CA ASP A 206 14.13 -2.23 11.68
C ASP A 206 13.99 -3.04 12.97
N ILE A 207 13.77 -4.34 12.80
CA ILE A 207 13.71 -5.34 13.87
C ILE A 207 14.59 -6.53 13.49
N ASP A 208 15.10 -7.25 14.50
CA ASP A 208 15.84 -8.49 14.30
C ASP A 208 15.00 -9.71 14.67
N VAL A 209 14.99 -10.70 13.82
CA VAL A 209 14.42 -12.02 14.09
C VAL A 209 15.54 -13.03 14.32
N PHE A 210 15.47 -13.76 15.42
CA PHE A 210 16.48 -14.75 15.79
C PHE A 210 15.88 -16.11 16.09
N GLN A 211 16.66 -17.15 15.81
CA GLN A 211 16.35 -18.51 16.26
C GLN A 211 16.90 -18.71 17.67
N LYS A 212 16.03 -18.98 18.65
CA LYS A 212 16.53 -19.40 19.96
C LYS A 212 17.29 -20.71 19.81
N ASN A 213 18.57 -20.72 20.19
CA ASN A 213 19.29 -21.97 20.38
C ASN A 213 18.57 -22.71 21.51
N THR A 214 18.00 -23.86 21.21
CA THR A 214 17.49 -24.84 22.21
C THR A 214 18.64 -25.51 22.93
#